data_5a506be0a0a2cd20d15b83ca46a83299
#
_entry.id   5a506be0a0a2cd20d15b83ca46a83299
#
_cell.length_a   1.000
_cell.length_b   1.000
_cell.length_c   1.000
_cell.angle_alpha   90.00
_cell.angle_beta   90.00
_cell.angle_gamma   90.00
#
_symmetry.space_group_name_H-M   'P 1'
#
loop_
_entity.id
_entity.type
_entity.pdbx_description
1 polymer ?
#
loop_
_entity_poly.entity_id
_entity_poly.type
_entity_poly.pdbx_seq_one_letter_code
_entity_poly.pdbx_strand_id
1 'polypeptide(L)'
;MNNYPLRLPALKIVQPLGEFYVTSISAETLLEVSYTIKAEILDDEDEASPGYLGGVINKLVGNQRKRTPKRLEEIRAYTETVDASFPNSIILGVNYLEDGGLETNPEERWYVESVGNDFYNIVIPSSKKLASIIDGQHRVFGFENSKAKNMELLCSVYLDLPLAYHARIFTNININQKRVDKNLAYNLFQFDIEQGEPETWSPETLAVYFARVLEKDADSPFKGKIKLGVENSSSSTSISMASVIDGILSLITNNPKSDRELLHTKKIGDGRNRAMLSGVKSNAPLRDLYIENQDKTIFNIINDFFLIVSKYLGEYKVFNKTLGVHAAFDFLKIILNKNIEFTPGMAVLCAKVNFNDSFFGVQTKLRVRLKNILLLASGVIDIGEIEVKDPDELQEYIRILK
;
A
#
# COMPACT_ATOMS: atom_id res chain seq x y z
N MET A 1 17.45 24.89 14.28
CA MET A 1 17.70 25.82 13.12
C MET A 1 19.10 25.56 12.62
N ASN A 2 19.22 25.27 11.36
CA ASN A 2 20.51 25.06 10.71
C ASN A 2 21.32 26.36 10.66
N ASN A 3 22.63 26.25 10.84
CA ASN A 3 23.55 27.39 10.66
C ASN A 3 24.00 27.43 9.20
N TYR A 4 23.55 28.41 8.43
CA TYR A 4 23.97 28.62 7.06
C TYR A 4 25.25 29.45 6.95
N PRO A 5 26.10 29.28 5.92
CA PRO A 5 25.93 28.32 4.81
C PRO A 5 26.22 26.86 5.23
N LEU A 6 25.39 25.94 4.72
CA LEU A 6 25.66 24.50 4.88
C LEU A 6 26.58 24.01 3.74
N ARG A 7 27.59 23.20 4.08
CA ARG A 7 28.47 22.51 3.13
C ARG A 7 28.31 21.03 3.25
N LEU A 8 27.75 20.42 2.18
CA LEU A 8 27.39 19.01 2.15
C LEU A 8 28.33 18.26 1.19
N PRO A 9 29.08 17.26 1.66
CA PRO A 9 29.92 16.44 0.79
C PRO A 9 29.10 15.80 -0.32
N ALA A 10 29.62 15.83 -1.55
CA ALA A 10 28.89 15.34 -2.71
C ALA A 10 29.80 14.65 -3.73
N LEU A 11 29.22 13.71 -4.45
CA LEU A 11 29.84 13.05 -5.62
C LEU A 11 29.19 13.57 -6.89
N LYS A 12 30.01 13.93 -7.88
CA LYS A 12 29.57 14.32 -9.20
C LYS A 12 29.23 13.09 -10.05
N ILE A 13 28.08 13.09 -10.67
CA ILE A 13 27.64 12.07 -11.65
C ILE A 13 27.39 12.77 -12.99
N VAL A 14 27.94 12.20 -14.06
CA VAL A 14 27.76 12.71 -15.42
C VAL A 14 26.94 11.73 -16.24
N GLN A 15 25.84 12.19 -16.83
CA GLN A 15 24.95 11.41 -17.70
C GLN A 15 24.59 12.21 -18.96
N PRO A 16 23.99 11.61 -20.01
CA PRO A 16 23.65 12.32 -21.24
C PRO A 16 22.78 13.58 -21.06
N LEU A 17 21.95 13.64 -20.01
CA LEU A 17 21.15 14.82 -19.69
C LEU A 17 22.00 15.97 -19.12
N GLY A 18 23.14 15.65 -18.57
CA GLY A 18 24.02 16.60 -17.89
C GLY A 18 24.61 16.01 -16.61
N GLU A 19 25.17 16.88 -15.79
CA GLU A 19 25.73 16.52 -14.50
C GLU A 19 24.75 16.79 -13.36
N PHE A 20 24.84 15.96 -12.32
CA PHE A 20 24.18 16.17 -11.05
C PHE A 20 25.06 15.68 -9.91
N TYR A 21 24.70 16.07 -8.70
CA TYR A 21 25.49 15.76 -7.52
C TYR A 21 24.69 14.91 -6.54
N VAL A 22 25.31 13.87 -5.99
CA VAL A 22 24.70 12.97 -5.01
C VAL A 22 25.25 13.32 -3.62
N THR A 23 24.34 13.60 -2.68
CA THR A 23 24.68 13.99 -1.32
C THR A 23 23.64 13.45 -0.33
N SER A 24 23.92 13.59 0.96
CA SER A 24 23.00 13.34 2.06
C SER A 24 22.49 14.67 2.62
N ILE A 25 21.18 14.82 2.78
CA ILE A 25 20.54 16.01 3.38
C ILE A 25 19.53 15.53 4.43
N SER A 26 19.56 16.15 5.63
CA SER A 26 18.58 15.82 6.65
C SER A 26 17.17 16.19 6.22
N ALA A 27 16.18 15.43 6.68
CA ALA A 27 14.76 15.73 6.39
C ALA A 27 14.37 17.12 6.90
N GLU A 28 14.92 17.57 8.05
CA GLU A 28 14.71 18.92 8.57
C GLU A 28 15.17 19.99 7.59
N THR A 29 16.39 19.87 7.06
CA THR A 29 16.93 20.80 6.06
C THR A 29 16.08 20.79 4.80
N LEU A 30 15.70 19.59 4.30
CA LEU A 30 14.85 19.50 3.11
C LEU A 30 13.50 20.19 3.30
N LEU A 31 12.87 20.03 4.47
CA LEU A 31 11.60 20.72 4.78
C LEU A 31 11.75 22.24 4.81
N GLU A 32 12.93 22.75 5.20
CA GLU A 32 13.21 24.18 5.26
C GLU A 32 13.46 24.80 3.88
N VAL A 33 14.28 24.13 3.03
CA VAL A 33 14.80 24.71 1.78
C VAL A 33 14.05 24.26 0.51
N SER A 34 13.12 23.28 0.62
CA SER A 34 12.47 22.73 -0.55
C SER A 34 10.97 23.06 -0.64
N TYR A 35 10.46 22.90 -1.86
CA TYR A 35 9.05 23.10 -2.21
C TYR A 35 8.64 22.17 -3.35
N THR A 36 7.35 22.18 -3.69
CA THR A 36 6.81 21.44 -4.85
C THR A 36 5.96 22.36 -5.70
N ILE A 37 6.15 22.33 -7.00
CA ILE A 37 5.30 23.04 -7.96
C ILE A 37 4.13 22.13 -8.30
N LYS A 38 2.91 22.50 -7.86
CA LYS A 38 1.69 21.75 -8.20
C LYS A 38 1.42 21.82 -9.70
N ALA A 39 0.95 20.71 -10.27
CA ALA A 39 0.44 20.72 -11.64
C ALA A 39 -0.94 21.40 -11.66
N GLU A 40 -1.00 22.59 -12.21
CA GLU A 40 -2.24 23.37 -12.38
C GLU A 40 -2.34 23.82 -13.83
N ILE A 41 -3.53 23.80 -14.39
CA ILE A 41 -3.83 24.39 -15.69
C ILE A 41 -4.21 25.84 -15.40
N LEU A 42 -3.47 26.78 -15.93
CA LEU A 42 -3.83 28.18 -15.83
C LEU A 42 -4.88 28.51 -16.90
N ASP A 43 -6.06 28.88 -16.43
CA ASP A 43 -7.21 29.28 -17.29
C ASP A 43 -7.18 30.80 -17.62
N ASP A 44 -6.13 31.52 -17.23
CA ASP A 44 -5.99 32.94 -17.50
C ASP A 44 -5.68 33.19 -18.99
N GLU A 45 -6.58 33.92 -19.66
CA GLU A 45 -6.45 34.28 -21.07
C GLU A 45 -5.15 35.08 -21.37
N ASP A 46 -4.61 35.77 -20.36
CA ASP A 46 -3.38 36.56 -20.47
C ASP A 46 -2.09 35.73 -20.48
N GLU A 47 -2.12 34.51 -19.98
CA GLU A 47 -0.96 33.59 -19.92
C GLU A 47 -1.05 32.41 -20.93
N ALA A 48 -2.09 32.38 -21.74
CA ALA A 48 -2.27 31.36 -22.76
C ALA A 48 -1.31 31.55 -23.93
N SER A 49 -0.60 30.49 -24.30
CA SER A 49 0.34 30.54 -25.45
C SER A 49 -0.40 30.29 -26.76
N PRO A 50 -0.06 31.00 -27.85
CA PRO A 50 -0.62 30.72 -29.17
C PRO A 50 -0.22 29.30 -29.61
N GLY A 51 -1.20 28.47 -29.91
CA GLY A 51 -0.96 27.12 -30.45
C GLY A 51 -0.47 27.18 -31.91
N TYR A 52 0.30 26.18 -32.32
CA TYR A 52 0.85 26.07 -33.69
C TYR A 52 -0.25 26.12 -34.78
N LEU A 53 -1.47 25.69 -34.46
CA LEU A 53 -2.61 25.67 -35.39
C LEU A 53 -3.59 26.85 -35.18
N GLY A 54 -3.14 27.93 -34.50
CA GLY A 54 -3.93 29.16 -34.33
C GLY A 54 -4.98 29.13 -33.21
N GLY A 55 -4.94 28.15 -32.33
CA GLY A 55 -5.74 28.09 -31.08
C GLY A 55 -4.97 28.60 -29.87
N VAL A 56 -5.68 28.93 -28.81
CA VAL A 56 -5.10 29.27 -27.51
C VAL A 56 -4.92 27.97 -26.73
N ILE A 57 -3.71 27.73 -26.19
CA ILE A 57 -3.40 26.54 -25.38
C ILE A 57 -3.20 27.01 -23.94
N ASN A 58 -3.97 26.44 -23.01
CA ASN A 58 -3.78 26.68 -21.59
C ASN A 58 -2.42 26.20 -21.13
N LYS A 59 -1.72 27.03 -20.38
CA LYS A 59 -0.37 26.71 -19.87
C LYS A 59 -0.50 25.76 -18.67
N LEU A 60 0.12 24.60 -18.77
CA LEU A 60 0.30 23.70 -17.63
C LEU A 60 1.51 24.17 -16.81
N VAL A 61 1.29 24.54 -15.56
CA VAL A 61 2.36 24.91 -14.61
C VAL A 61 2.52 23.81 -13.58
N GLY A 62 3.78 23.44 -13.30
CA GLY A 62 4.13 22.41 -12.33
C GLY A 62 3.98 20.97 -12.83
N ASN A 63 4.50 20.05 -12.07
CA ASN A 63 4.61 18.63 -12.43
C ASN A 63 4.17 17.69 -11.30
N GLN A 64 3.77 18.22 -10.14
CA GLN A 64 3.49 17.39 -8.96
C GLN A 64 1.99 17.21 -8.73
N ARG A 65 1.63 15.98 -8.33
CA ARG A 65 0.26 15.67 -7.89
C ARG A 65 -0.04 16.31 -6.54
N LYS A 66 -1.31 16.63 -6.29
CA LYS A 66 -1.78 17.09 -4.97
C LYS A 66 -1.35 16.09 -3.89
N ARG A 67 -0.79 16.61 -2.78
CA ARG A 67 -0.40 15.80 -1.63
C ARG A 67 -1.62 15.12 -1.02
N THR A 68 -1.51 13.82 -0.78
CA THR A 68 -2.59 13.04 -0.18
C THR A 68 -2.34 12.93 1.34
N PRO A 69 -3.17 13.51 2.22
CA PRO A 69 -2.96 13.49 3.68
C PRO A 69 -2.73 12.07 4.23
N LYS A 70 -3.53 11.12 3.77
CA LYS A 70 -3.37 9.70 4.15
C LYS A 70 -1.97 9.17 3.87
N ARG A 71 -1.39 9.47 2.70
CA ARG A 71 -0.05 8.98 2.34
C ARG A 71 1.05 9.67 3.15
N LEU A 72 0.89 10.93 3.50
CA LEU A 72 1.83 11.63 4.39
C LEU A 72 1.83 11.01 5.79
N GLU A 73 0.64 10.69 6.33
CA GLU A 73 0.51 10.03 7.62
C GLU A 73 1.10 8.61 7.61
N GLU A 74 0.89 7.83 6.55
CA GLU A 74 1.51 6.53 6.38
C GLU A 74 3.04 6.60 6.37
N ILE A 75 3.61 7.60 5.70
CA ILE A 75 5.06 7.80 5.68
C ILE A 75 5.56 8.26 7.05
N ARG A 76 4.84 9.18 7.70
CA ARG A 76 5.17 9.64 9.06
C ARG A 76 5.26 8.44 10.02
N ALA A 77 4.23 7.60 10.05
CA ALA A 77 4.24 6.40 10.89
C ALA A 77 5.44 5.48 10.58
N TYR A 78 5.75 5.29 9.29
CA TYR A 78 6.91 4.49 8.89
C TYR A 78 8.24 5.11 9.35
N THR A 79 8.41 6.44 9.31
CA THR A 79 9.66 7.09 9.75
C THR A 79 9.96 6.88 11.24
N GLU A 80 8.95 6.53 12.04
CA GLU A 80 9.08 6.30 13.48
C GLU A 80 9.34 4.81 13.81
N THR A 81 9.39 3.93 12.81
CA THR A 81 9.75 2.53 13.01
C THR A 81 11.28 2.35 13.12
N VAL A 82 11.73 1.28 13.79
CA VAL A 82 13.16 1.03 14.02
C VAL A 82 13.90 0.54 12.77
N ASP A 83 13.18 0.13 11.76
CA ASP A 83 13.66 -0.37 10.46
C ASP A 83 13.35 0.60 9.32
N ALA A 84 12.97 1.84 9.65
CA ALA A 84 12.72 2.87 8.65
C ALA A 84 13.96 3.13 7.78
N SER A 85 13.81 3.02 6.47
CA SER A 85 14.89 3.23 5.51
C SER A 85 14.36 3.79 4.20
N PHE A 86 15.05 4.81 3.66
CA PHE A 86 14.73 5.44 2.38
C PHE A 86 15.95 5.41 1.45
N PRO A 87 16.31 4.24 0.87
CA PRO A 87 17.49 4.11 0.01
C PRO A 87 17.32 4.80 -1.36
N ASN A 88 16.08 5.10 -1.76
CA ASN A 88 15.81 5.78 -3.02
C ASN A 88 16.05 7.28 -2.89
N SER A 89 16.81 7.86 -3.85
CA SER A 89 17.14 9.28 -3.87
C SER A 89 15.91 10.18 -3.96
N ILE A 90 15.94 11.29 -3.22
CA ILE A 90 15.11 12.47 -3.47
C ILE A 90 15.74 13.23 -4.65
N ILE A 91 14.97 13.59 -5.66
CA ILE A 91 15.50 14.28 -6.83
C ILE A 91 15.10 15.75 -6.74
N LEU A 92 16.10 16.61 -6.75
CA LEU A 92 15.97 18.05 -6.60
C LEU A 92 16.47 18.78 -7.85
N GLY A 93 15.71 19.77 -8.28
CA GLY A 93 16.21 20.80 -9.20
C GLY A 93 16.31 22.12 -8.44
N VAL A 94 17.53 22.66 -8.30
CA VAL A 94 17.75 23.80 -7.42
C VAL A 94 17.96 25.10 -8.18
N ASN A 95 17.87 26.20 -7.45
CA ASN A 95 17.98 27.59 -7.90
C ASN A 95 16.71 28.12 -8.59
N TYR A 96 15.57 27.46 -8.42
CA TYR A 96 14.29 27.96 -8.91
C TYR A 96 13.42 28.47 -7.76
N LEU A 97 12.66 29.52 -8.03
CA LEU A 97 11.62 30.07 -7.17
C LEU A 97 10.31 29.28 -7.34
N GLU A 98 9.37 29.42 -6.41
CA GLU A 98 8.07 28.71 -6.47
C GLU A 98 7.23 29.11 -7.69
N ASP A 99 7.42 30.31 -8.25
CA ASP A 99 6.80 30.80 -9.48
C ASP A 99 7.45 30.23 -10.77
N GLY A 100 8.52 29.46 -10.63
CA GLY A 100 9.27 28.86 -11.73
C GLY A 100 10.38 29.76 -12.29
N GLY A 101 10.59 30.97 -11.77
CA GLY A 101 11.70 31.83 -12.11
C GLY A 101 13.04 31.30 -11.58
N LEU A 102 14.13 31.58 -12.29
CA LEU A 102 15.47 31.28 -11.81
C LEU A 102 15.91 32.37 -10.82
N GLU A 103 16.44 31.96 -9.65
CA GLU A 103 17.06 32.91 -8.72
C GLU A 103 18.25 33.59 -9.36
N THR A 104 18.28 34.93 -9.36
CA THR A 104 19.33 35.72 -10.00
C THR A 104 20.39 36.22 -9.03
N ASN A 105 20.11 36.27 -7.72
CA ASN A 105 21.06 36.68 -6.71
C ASN A 105 22.10 35.56 -6.45
N PRO A 106 23.38 35.74 -6.83
CA PRO A 106 24.41 34.74 -6.65
C PRO A 106 24.65 34.33 -5.18
N GLU A 107 24.39 35.24 -4.24
CA GLU A 107 24.58 34.98 -2.81
C GLU A 107 23.52 34.04 -2.22
N GLU A 108 22.38 33.90 -2.86
CA GLU A 108 21.29 33.03 -2.44
C GLU A 108 21.31 31.66 -3.15
N ARG A 109 21.97 31.60 -4.32
CA ARG A 109 21.96 30.38 -5.14
C ARG A 109 22.80 29.28 -4.54
N TRP A 110 22.28 28.07 -4.62
CA TRP A 110 23.08 26.88 -4.36
C TRP A 110 24.19 26.77 -5.40
N TYR A 111 25.38 26.41 -4.95
CA TYR A 111 26.53 26.22 -5.82
C TYR A 111 27.41 25.07 -5.35
N VAL A 112 28.42 24.73 -6.16
CA VAL A 112 29.31 23.61 -5.89
C VAL A 112 30.75 24.11 -5.74
N GLU A 113 31.42 23.68 -4.68
CA GLU A 113 32.84 23.88 -4.44
C GLU A 113 33.59 22.58 -4.72
N SER A 114 34.67 22.62 -5.54
CA SER A 114 35.57 21.47 -5.68
C SER A 114 36.48 21.35 -4.46
N VAL A 115 36.56 20.15 -3.91
CA VAL A 115 37.43 19.85 -2.75
C VAL A 115 38.70 19.11 -3.20
N GLY A 116 38.78 18.73 -4.48
CA GLY A 116 39.86 17.95 -5.07
C GLY A 116 39.55 16.47 -5.16
N ASN A 117 40.30 15.73 -5.99
CA ASN A 117 40.12 14.28 -6.20
C ASN A 117 38.68 13.86 -6.57
N ASP A 118 38.00 14.63 -7.39
CA ASP A 118 36.62 14.43 -7.81
C ASP A 118 35.56 14.47 -6.67
N PHE A 119 35.94 15.03 -5.51
CA PHE A 119 35.02 15.35 -4.42
C PHE A 119 34.59 16.80 -4.48
N TYR A 120 33.34 17.03 -4.09
CA TYR A 120 32.69 18.32 -4.13
C TYR A 120 31.94 18.59 -2.83
N ASN A 121 31.66 19.87 -2.55
CA ASN A 121 30.65 20.27 -1.59
C ASN A 121 29.53 20.97 -2.31
N ILE A 122 28.28 20.58 -2.06
CA ILE A 122 27.13 21.43 -2.35
C ILE A 122 27.01 22.44 -1.22
N VAL A 123 26.95 23.71 -1.58
CA VAL A 123 26.77 24.80 -0.62
C VAL A 123 25.35 25.33 -0.72
N ILE A 124 24.67 25.32 0.44
CA ILE A 124 23.34 25.90 0.63
C ILE A 124 23.55 27.21 1.40
N PRO A 125 23.43 28.39 0.77
CA PRO A 125 23.79 29.66 1.42
C PRO A 125 22.82 30.09 2.51
N SER A 126 21.53 29.80 2.36
CA SER A 126 20.48 30.27 3.25
C SER A 126 19.31 29.28 3.34
N SER A 127 18.35 29.56 4.22
CA SER A 127 17.09 28.80 4.32
C SER A 127 16.07 29.12 3.23
N LYS A 128 16.44 29.94 2.23
CA LYS A 128 15.54 30.28 1.14
C LYS A 128 15.12 29.02 0.38
N LYS A 129 13.83 28.92 0.09
CA LYS A 129 13.27 27.79 -0.64
C LYS A 129 13.61 27.87 -2.13
N LEU A 130 14.71 27.24 -2.52
CA LEU A 130 15.20 27.20 -3.89
C LEU A 130 15.31 25.77 -4.46
N ALA A 131 14.92 24.74 -3.69
CA ALA A 131 14.98 23.36 -4.11
C ALA A 131 13.58 22.84 -4.51
N SER A 132 13.30 22.80 -5.80
CA SER A 132 12.11 22.14 -6.35
C SER A 132 12.26 20.62 -6.25
N ILE A 133 11.35 19.94 -5.58
CA ILE A 133 11.35 18.48 -5.52
C ILE A 133 10.80 17.93 -6.84
N ILE A 134 11.62 17.25 -7.62
CA ILE A 134 11.22 16.57 -8.85
C ILE A 134 10.59 15.21 -8.51
N ASP A 135 11.22 14.41 -7.64
CA ASP A 135 10.65 13.16 -7.08
C ASP A 135 10.92 13.04 -5.59
N GLY A 136 9.99 12.41 -4.89
CA GLY A 136 10.12 12.14 -3.46
C GLY A 136 9.34 13.08 -2.54
N GLN A 137 8.44 13.92 -3.06
CA GLN A 137 7.68 14.89 -2.27
C GLN A 137 6.99 14.27 -1.04
N HIS A 138 6.33 13.11 -1.20
CA HIS A 138 5.65 12.45 -0.06
C HIS A 138 6.65 11.96 0.98
N ARG A 139 7.86 11.56 0.57
CA ARG A 139 8.92 11.15 1.49
C ARG A 139 9.40 12.34 2.32
N VAL A 140 9.70 13.48 1.70
CA VAL A 140 10.15 14.69 2.41
C VAL A 140 9.04 15.23 3.33
N PHE A 141 7.84 15.47 2.80
CA PHE A 141 6.77 16.08 3.59
C PHE A 141 6.13 15.13 4.62
N GLY A 142 6.35 13.82 4.51
CA GLY A 142 6.01 12.85 5.55
C GLY A 142 6.75 13.08 6.87
N PHE A 143 7.88 13.81 6.85
CA PHE A 143 8.62 14.19 8.05
C PHE A 143 8.10 15.44 8.76
N GLU A 144 7.15 16.21 8.20
CA GLU A 144 6.69 17.48 8.80
C GLU A 144 6.33 17.35 10.29
N ASN A 145 5.62 16.27 10.66
CA ASN A 145 5.20 15.99 12.03
C ASN A 145 5.87 14.74 12.64
N SER A 146 6.97 14.27 12.03
CA SER A 146 7.74 13.14 12.55
C SER A 146 8.74 13.57 13.61
N LYS A 147 9.07 12.66 14.54
CA LYS A 147 10.16 12.80 15.48
C LYS A 147 11.54 12.53 14.85
N ALA A 148 11.56 11.96 13.66
CA ALA A 148 12.78 11.54 12.95
C ALA A 148 13.30 12.58 11.94
N LYS A 149 13.07 13.88 12.16
CA LYS A 149 13.47 14.97 11.23
C LYS A 149 14.98 15.04 10.99
N ASN A 150 15.78 14.49 11.88
CA ASN A 150 17.23 14.39 11.73
C ASN A 150 17.68 13.24 10.83
N MET A 151 16.76 12.40 10.32
CA MET A 151 17.07 11.33 9.39
C MET A 151 17.68 11.90 8.10
N GLU A 152 18.80 11.35 7.69
CA GLU A 152 19.46 11.71 6.45
C GLU A 152 18.83 11.00 5.25
N LEU A 153 18.56 11.75 4.20
CA LEU A 153 17.98 11.27 2.95
C LEU A 153 18.99 11.43 1.82
N LEU A 154 19.14 10.40 1.01
CA LEU A 154 19.93 10.46 -0.20
C LEU A 154 19.28 11.43 -1.19
N CYS A 155 20.05 12.38 -1.73
CA CYS A 155 19.57 13.39 -2.67
C CYS A 155 20.39 13.39 -3.96
N SER A 156 19.72 13.50 -5.10
CA SER A 156 20.30 13.79 -6.41
C SER A 156 19.95 15.23 -6.79
N VAL A 157 20.94 16.09 -6.82
CA VAL A 157 20.77 17.55 -6.96
C VAL A 157 21.24 18.01 -8.33
N TYR A 158 20.31 18.52 -9.13
CA TYR A 158 20.58 19.20 -10.40
C TYR A 158 20.62 20.70 -10.17
N LEU A 159 21.73 21.35 -10.53
CA LEU A 159 21.83 22.80 -10.48
C LEU A 159 21.37 23.37 -11.82
N ASP A 160 20.48 24.36 -11.75
CA ASP A 160 20.03 25.16 -12.91
C ASP A 160 19.41 24.33 -14.07
N LEU A 161 18.94 23.12 -13.79
CA LEU A 161 18.32 22.29 -14.81
C LEU A 161 16.99 22.93 -15.26
N PRO A 162 16.77 23.19 -16.55
CA PRO A 162 15.55 23.83 -17.03
C PRO A 162 14.28 23.04 -16.64
N LEU A 163 13.21 23.75 -16.25
CA LEU A 163 11.97 23.14 -15.71
C LEU A 163 11.33 22.12 -16.65
N ALA A 164 11.49 22.24 -17.97
CA ALA A 164 11.03 21.24 -18.93
C ALA A 164 11.63 19.85 -18.68
N TYR A 165 12.86 19.79 -18.20
CA TYR A 165 13.54 18.54 -17.86
C TYR A 165 13.09 18.00 -16.50
N HIS A 166 12.66 18.86 -15.55
CA HIS A 166 12.05 18.41 -14.30
C HIS A 166 10.81 17.54 -14.61
N ALA A 167 9.92 18.03 -15.48
CA ALA A 167 8.73 17.29 -15.89
C ALA A 167 9.09 15.98 -16.61
N ARG A 168 10.12 16.00 -17.47
CA ARG A 168 10.58 14.80 -18.19
C ARG A 168 11.15 13.74 -17.25
N ILE A 169 11.99 14.12 -16.29
CA ILE A 169 12.55 13.22 -15.28
C ILE A 169 11.40 12.60 -14.46
N PHE A 170 10.49 13.44 -13.94
CA PHE A 170 9.33 13.00 -13.17
C PHE A 170 8.48 11.99 -13.95
N THR A 171 8.20 12.28 -15.21
CA THR A 171 7.39 11.43 -16.09
C THR A 171 8.06 10.07 -16.32
N ASN A 172 9.36 10.08 -16.65
CA ASN A 172 10.12 8.86 -16.94
C ASN A 172 10.19 7.93 -15.72
N ILE A 173 10.37 8.49 -14.52
CA ILE A 173 10.43 7.70 -13.28
C ILE A 173 9.06 7.07 -12.99
N ASN A 174 7.97 7.84 -13.09
CA ASN A 174 6.65 7.38 -12.70
C ASN A 174 5.99 6.43 -13.71
N ILE A 175 6.17 6.63 -15.02
CA ILE A 175 5.59 5.76 -16.06
C ILE A 175 6.22 4.37 -16.03
N ASN A 176 7.50 4.28 -15.73
CA ASN A 176 8.22 3.01 -15.75
C ASN A 176 8.12 2.19 -14.45
N GLN A 177 7.49 2.73 -13.40
CA GLN A 177 7.28 2.00 -12.16
C GLN A 177 6.16 0.97 -12.29
N LYS A 178 6.52 -0.32 -12.33
CA LYS A 178 5.56 -1.43 -12.22
C LYS A 178 5.23 -1.67 -10.75
N ARG A 179 3.95 -1.90 -10.45
CA ARG A 179 3.54 -2.36 -9.11
C ARG A 179 4.11 -3.76 -8.86
N VAL A 180 4.67 -3.97 -7.70
CA VAL A 180 5.09 -5.30 -7.24
C VAL A 180 3.85 -6.19 -7.13
N ASP A 181 3.96 -7.44 -7.62
CA ASP A 181 2.90 -8.43 -7.46
C ASP A 181 2.63 -8.69 -5.98
N LYS A 182 1.35 -8.76 -5.59
CA LYS A 182 0.96 -8.95 -4.19
C LYS A 182 1.46 -10.28 -3.60
N ASN A 183 1.46 -11.35 -4.39
CA ASN A 183 1.96 -12.65 -3.90
C ASN A 183 3.45 -12.56 -3.62
N LEU A 184 4.22 -11.88 -4.50
CA LEU A 184 5.65 -11.66 -4.26
C LEU A 184 5.88 -10.82 -2.99
N ALA A 185 5.12 -9.72 -2.81
CA ALA A 185 5.23 -8.89 -1.62
C ALA A 185 4.93 -9.68 -0.34
N TYR A 186 3.89 -10.52 -0.35
CA TYR A 186 3.57 -11.36 0.80
C TYR A 186 4.62 -12.46 1.04
N ASN A 187 5.23 -13.01 0.00
CA ASN A 187 6.28 -14.01 0.19
C ASN A 187 7.49 -13.47 0.97
N LEU A 188 7.76 -12.16 0.92
CA LEU A 188 8.85 -11.55 1.68
C LEU A 188 8.63 -11.61 3.20
N PHE A 189 7.39 -11.66 3.68
CA PHE A 189 7.09 -11.85 5.11
C PHE A 189 7.52 -13.23 5.66
N GLN A 190 7.94 -14.16 4.78
CA GLN A 190 8.58 -15.40 5.23
C GLN A 190 9.83 -15.14 6.06
N PHE A 191 10.61 -14.12 5.72
CA PHE A 191 11.83 -13.78 6.46
C PHE A 191 11.52 -13.34 7.91
N ASP A 192 10.39 -12.71 8.14
CA ASP A 192 9.96 -12.33 9.49
C ASP A 192 9.58 -13.56 10.34
N ILE A 193 9.04 -14.63 9.71
CA ILE A 193 8.72 -15.90 10.38
C ILE A 193 9.99 -16.54 10.94
N GLU A 194 11.12 -16.43 10.21
CA GLU A 194 12.39 -17.02 10.58
C GLU A 194 13.16 -16.19 11.62
N GLN A 195 12.84 -14.91 11.76
CA GLN A 195 13.60 -13.97 12.59
C GLN A 195 12.98 -13.68 13.96
N GLY A 196 11.69 -13.97 14.15
CA GLY A 196 10.95 -13.57 15.36
C GLY A 196 10.05 -14.64 15.92
N GLU A 197 9.84 -14.59 17.23
CA GLU A 197 8.86 -15.43 17.92
C GLU A 197 7.43 -15.03 17.52
N PRO A 198 6.46 -15.97 17.55
CA PRO A 198 5.08 -15.73 17.10
C PRO A 198 4.40 -14.51 17.74
N GLU A 199 4.70 -14.20 19.00
CA GLU A 199 4.15 -13.05 19.71
C GLU A 199 4.59 -11.70 19.12
N THR A 200 5.66 -11.70 18.32
CA THR A 200 6.21 -10.50 17.66
C THR A 200 5.72 -10.31 16.22
N TRP A 201 5.03 -11.30 15.67
CA TRP A 201 4.61 -11.30 14.27
C TRP A 201 3.55 -10.25 13.96
N SER A 202 3.77 -9.54 12.87
CA SER A 202 2.76 -8.63 12.29
C SER A 202 1.53 -9.40 11.81
N PRO A 203 0.39 -8.73 11.59
CA PRO A 203 -0.79 -9.39 11.00
C PRO A 203 -0.47 -10.08 9.68
N GLU A 204 0.36 -9.45 8.82
CA GLU A 204 0.77 -10.01 7.55
C GLU A 204 1.61 -11.26 7.73
N THR A 205 2.56 -11.25 8.67
CA THR A 205 3.43 -12.40 8.97
C THR A 205 2.61 -13.60 9.42
N LEU A 206 1.66 -13.41 10.35
CA LEU A 206 0.75 -14.48 10.79
C LEU A 206 -0.12 -15.00 9.65
N ALA A 207 -0.69 -14.11 8.84
CA ALA A 207 -1.56 -14.50 7.72
C ALA A 207 -0.79 -15.29 6.64
N VAL A 208 0.46 -14.93 6.37
CA VAL A 208 1.37 -15.69 5.49
C VAL A 208 1.67 -17.07 6.06
N TYR A 209 1.98 -17.16 7.35
CA TYR A 209 2.19 -18.44 8.03
C TYR A 209 0.97 -19.34 7.90
N PHE A 210 -0.23 -18.84 8.20
CA PHE A 210 -1.47 -19.61 8.07
C PHE A 210 -1.75 -20.05 6.64
N ALA A 211 -1.56 -19.19 5.64
CA ALA A 211 -1.76 -19.55 4.25
C ALA A 211 -0.84 -20.70 3.81
N ARG A 212 0.40 -20.75 4.31
CA ARG A 212 1.37 -21.83 4.04
C ARG A 212 1.01 -23.13 4.77
N VAL A 213 0.54 -23.03 6.01
CA VAL A 213 0.05 -24.22 6.74
C VAL A 213 -1.18 -24.79 6.03
N LEU A 214 -2.16 -23.96 5.68
CA LEU A 214 -3.37 -24.36 4.95
C LEU A 214 -3.05 -25.04 3.61
N GLU A 215 -2.00 -24.65 2.92
CA GLU A 215 -1.59 -25.26 1.66
C GLU A 215 -0.98 -26.66 1.84
N LYS A 216 -0.25 -26.88 2.95
CA LYS A 216 0.52 -28.12 3.17
C LYS A 216 -0.16 -29.14 4.06
N ASP A 217 -0.98 -28.71 5.01
CA ASP A 217 -1.63 -29.59 5.99
C ASP A 217 -2.52 -30.62 5.29
N ALA A 218 -2.38 -31.90 5.70
CA ALA A 218 -3.11 -33.02 5.12
C ALA A 218 -4.63 -32.88 5.29
N ASP A 219 -5.05 -32.31 6.42
CA ASP A 219 -6.46 -32.16 6.81
C ASP A 219 -7.05 -30.82 6.34
N SER A 220 -6.25 -29.97 5.66
CA SER A 220 -6.72 -28.68 5.17
C SER A 220 -7.53 -28.82 3.87
N PRO A 221 -8.67 -28.11 3.74
CA PRO A 221 -9.44 -28.04 2.52
C PRO A 221 -8.70 -27.32 1.36
N PHE A 222 -7.60 -26.61 1.68
CA PHE A 222 -6.76 -25.88 0.74
C PHE A 222 -5.52 -26.63 0.27
N LYS A 223 -5.29 -27.85 0.77
CA LYS A 223 -4.09 -28.63 0.43
C LYS A 223 -3.86 -28.70 -1.08
N GLY A 224 -2.68 -28.23 -1.54
CA GLY A 224 -2.28 -28.24 -2.94
C GLY A 224 -3.10 -27.31 -3.85
N LYS A 225 -3.97 -26.42 -3.30
CA LYS A 225 -4.83 -25.53 -4.08
C LYS A 225 -4.35 -24.07 -4.12
N ILE A 226 -3.44 -23.66 -3.22
CA ILE A 226 -2.95 -22.28 -3.10
C ILE A 226 -1.68 -22.10 -3.93
N LYS A 227 -1.64 -21.07 -4.76
CA LYS A 227 -0.43 -20.68 -5.52
C LYS A 227 0.49 -19.88 -4.60
N LEU A 228 1.58 -20.51 -4.13
CA LEU A 228 2.57 -19.88 -3.25
C LEU A 228 3.63 -19.06 -3.98
N GLY A 229 3.91 -19.33 -5.25
CA GLY A 229 5.03 -18.74 -6.00
C GLY A 229 4.61 -17.81 -7.13
N VAL A 230 5.62 -17.14 -7.70
CA VAL A 230 5.50 -16.30 -8.90
C VAL A 230 5.61 -17.15 -10.16
N GLU A 231 6.20 -18.34 -10.08
CA GLU A 231 6.39 -19.23 -11.22
C GLU A 231 5.08 -19.90 -11.65
N ASN A 232 4.95 -20.03 -12.97
CA ASN A 232 3.87 -20.73 -13.65
C ASN A 232 3.84 -22.20 -13.21
N SER A 233 3.23 -22.49 -12.08
CA SER A 233 2.85 -23.86 -11.78
C SER A 233 1.79 -24.26 -12.80
N SER A 234 2.22 -25.04 -13.77
CA SER A 234 1.35 -25.81 -14.66
C SER A 234 0.48 -26.71 -13.80
N SER A 235 -0.68 -26.27 -13.41
CA SER A 235 -1.74 -27.15 -12.94
C SER A 235 -2.90 -26.37 -12.30
N SER A 236 -3.99 -27.01 -12.20
CA SER A 236 -5.27 -26.83 -11.57
C SER A 236 -5.40 -25.89 -10.32
N THR A 237 -4.32 -25.32 -9.80
CA THR A 237 -4.33 -24.42 -8.65
C THR A 237 -4.90 -23.08 -9.04
N SER A 238 -6.07 -22.75 -8.51
CA SER A 238 -6.86 -21.59 -8.92
C SER A 238 -7.01 -20.51 -7.84
N ILE A 239 -6.48 -20.74 -6.63
CA ILE A 239 -6.58 -19.83 -5.50
C ILE A 239 -5.26 -19.08 -5.35
N SER A 240 -5.31 -17.73 -5.41
CA SER A 240 -4.12 -16.92 -5.16
C SER A 240 -3.79 -16.91 -3.66
N MET A 241 -2.52 -16.98 -3.29
CA MET A 241 -2.06 -16.83 -1.91
C MET A 241 -2.52 -15.49 -1.32
N ALA A 242 -2.44 -14.43 -2.10
CA ALA A 242 -2.89 -13.10 -1.67
C ALA A 242 -4.38 -13.09 -1.26
N SER A 243 -5.24 -13.89 -1.92
CA SER A 243 -6.66 -13.94 -1.55
C SER A 243 -6.91 -14.57 -0.19
N VAL A 244 -6.15 -15.60 0.14
CA VAL A 244 -6.23 -16.26 1.45
C VAL A 244 -5.68 -15.32 2.54
N ILE A 245 -4.54 -14.69 2.28
CA ILE A 245 -3.93 -13.72 3.21
C ILE A 245 -4.86 -12.53 3.45
N ASP A 246 -5.38 -11.89 2.38
CA ASP A 246 -6.33 -10.77 2.49
C ASP A 246 -7.59 -11.17 3.29
N GLY A 247 -8.07 -12.40 3.09
CA GLY A 247 -9.17 -12.98 3.86
C GLY A 247 -8.85 -13.08 5.35
N ILE A 248 -7.73 -13.71 5.69
CA ILE A 248 -7.26 -13.84 7.08
C ILE A 248 -7.06 -12.47 7.73
N LEU A 249 -6.38 -11.56 7.04
CA LEU A 249 -6.16 -10.19 7.51
C LEU A 249 -7.48 -9.49 7.84
N SER A 250 -8.51 -9.65 7.01
CA SER A 250 -9.82 -9.04 7.25
C SER A 250 -10.49 -9.49 8.57
N LEU A 251 -10.10 -10.65 9.10
CA LEU A 251 -10.62 -11.20 10.37
C LEU A 251 -9.87 -10.69 11.59
N ILE A 252 -8.58 -10.31 11.46
CA ILE A 252 -7.71 -9.95 12.60
C ILE A 252 -7.35 -8.48 12.67
N THR A 253 -7.52 -7.72 11.57
CA THR A 253 -7.20 -6.29 11.53
C THR A 253 -7.98 -5.52 10.47
N ASN A 254 -8.20 -4.22 10.69
CA ASN A 254 -8.74 -3.31 9.68
C ASN A 254 -7.64 -2.59 8.89
N ASN A 255 -6.43 -2.47 9.45
CA ASN A 255 -5.30 -1.78 8.83
C ASN A 255 -3.99 -2.50 9.15
N PRO A 256 -3.66 -3.58 8.40
CA PRO A 256 -2.46 -4.39 8.68
C PRO A 256 -1.18 -3.55 8.65
N LYS A 257 -1.06 -2.61 7.71
CA LYS A 257 0.12 -1.75 7.60
C LYS A 257 0.34 -0.90 8.85
N SER A 258 -0.70 -0.26 9.37
CA SER A 258 -0.60 0.56 10.59
C SER A 258 -0.24 -0.28 11.82
N ASP A 259 -0.83 -1.48 11.94
CA ASP A 259 -0.51 -2.40 13.02
C ASP A 259 0.96 -2.85 12.97
N ARG A 260 1.46 -3.20 11.78
CA ARG A 260 2.86 -3.55 11.57
C ARG A 260 3.79 -2.40 11.93
N GLU A 261 3.52 -1.19 11.45
CA GLU A 261 4.32 0.01 11.76
C GLU A 261 4.36 0.25 13.27
N LEU A 262 3.25 0.10 13.97
CA LEU A 262 3.23 0.23 15.43
C LEU A 262 4.07 -0.84 16.13
N LEU A 263 3.97 -2.10 15.72
CA LEU A 263 4.84 -3.17 16.25
C LEU A 263 6.32 -2.87 15.99
N HIS A 264 6.66 -2.35 14.81
CA HIS A 264 8.02 -2.01 14.40
C HIS A 264 8.57 -0.71 15.02
N THR A 265 7.82 -0.02 15.88
CA THR A 265 8.40 1.04 16.74
C THR A 265 9.38 0.51 17.76
N LYS A 266 9.38 -0.83 18.01
CA LYS A 266 10.33 -1.51 18.88
C LYS A 266 11.05 -2.63 18.13
N LYS A 267 12.31 -2.90 18.52
CA LYS A 267 13.07 -4.06 18.02
C LYS A 267 12.54 -5.35 18.64
N ILE A 268 12.79 -6.47 17.95
CA ILE A 268 12.63 -7.80 18.53
C ILE A 268 13.60 -7.89 19.73
N GLY A 269 13.10 -8.35 20.89
CA GLY A 269 13.87 -8.37 22.14
C GLY A 269 13.73 -7.10 23.01
N ASP A 270 13.31 -5.96 22.45
CA ASP A 270 13.10 -4.71 23.18
C ASP A 270 11.61 -4.48 23.54
N GLY A 271 10.85 -5.56 23.70
CA GLY A 271 9.44 -5.53 24.09
C GLY A 271 8.45 -5.37 22.92
N ARG A 272 8.87 -5.68 21.68
CA ARG A 272 7.92 -5.85 20.57
C ARG A 272 7.01 -7.04 20.85
N ASN A 273 5.71 -6.82 20.95
CA ASN A 273 4.69 -7.87 21.06
C ASN A 273 3.31 -7.32 20.65
N ARG A 274 2.36 -8.22 20.39
CA ARG A 274 1.03 -7.85 19.88
C ARG A 274 0.17 -7.09 20.90
N ALA A 275 0.48 -7.15 22.19
CA ALA A 275 -0.20 -6.36 23.22
C ALA A 275 -0.03 -4.84 23.01
N MET A 276 1.00 -4.40 22.27
CA MET A 276 1.15 -3.00 21.84
C MET A 276 -0.06 -2.49 21.03
N LEU A 277 -0.84 -3.39 20.45
CA LEU A 277 -2.01 -3.07 19.61
C LEU A 277 -3.31 -2.96 20.41
N SER A 278 -3.33 -3.21 21.73
CA SER A 278 -4.54 -3.23 22.57
C SER A 278 -5.30 -1.90 22.58
N GLY A 279 -4.61 -0.76 22.38
CA GLY A 279 -5.22 0.56 22.29
C GLY A 279 -5.75 0.95 20.90
N VAL A 280 -5.53 0.11 19.88
CA VAL A 280 -5.92 0.39 18.50
C VAL A 280 -7.32 -0.15 18.22
N LYS A 281 -8.27 0.77 17.95
CA LYS A 281 -9.65 0.38 17.64
C LYS A 281 -9.72 -0.42 16.34
N SER A 282 -10.40 -1.57 16.40
CA SER A 282 -10.69 -2.42 15.25
C SER A 282 -12.04 -3.10 15.44
N ASN A 283 -12.76 -3.34 14.33
CA ASN A 283 -13.98 -4.15 14.29
C ASN A 283 -13.74 -5.51 13.61
N ALA A 284 -12.49 -5.93 13.50
CA ALA A 284 -12.15 -7.24 12.99
C ALA A 284 -12.52 -8.31 14.06
N PRO A 285 -13.31 -9.35 13.70
CA PRO A 285 -13.95 -10.23 14.67
C PRO A 285 -12.99 -11.08 15.53
N LEU A 286 -11.79 -11.35 15.05
CA LEU A 286 -10.78 -12.14 15.75
C LEU A 286 -9.60 -11.28 16.25
N ARG A 287 -9.81 -9.96 16.35
CA ARG A 287 -8.77 -9.00 16.78
C ARG A 287 -8.20 -9.35 18.14
N ASP A 288 -9.06 -9.60 19.12
CA ASP A 288 -8.62 -9.85 20.50
C ASP A 288 -7.82 -11.15 20.58
N LEU A 289 -8.24 -12.21 19.88
CA LEU A 289 -7.49 -13.46 19.80
C LEU A 289 -6.09 -13.25 19.21
N TYR A 290 -5.96 -12.37 18.20
CA TYR A 290 -4.66 -12.04 17.62
C TYR A 290 -3.77 -11.30 18.62
N ILE A 291 -4.30 -10.32 19.35
CA ILE A 291 -3.55 -9.57 20.36
C ILE A 291 -3.12 -10.48 21.51
N GLU A 292 -3.97 -11.42 21.90
CA GLU A 292 -3.72 -12.40 22.97
C GLU A 292 -2.88 -13.61 22.55
N ASN A 293 -2.34 -13.63 21.33
CA ASN A 293 -1.51 -14.71 20.77
C ASN A 293 -2.25 -16.07 20.71
N GLN A 294 -3.57 -16.05 20.56
CA GLN A 294 -4.39 -17.28 20.45
C GLN A 294 -4.43 -17.79 19.00
N ASP A 295 -3.26 -17.91 18.37
CA ASP A 295 -3.10 -18.22 16.94
C ASP A 295 -3.75 -19.55 16.55
N LYS A 296 -3.63 -20.58 17.42
CA LYS A 296 -4.26 -21.87 17.18
C LYS A 296 -5.78 -21.78 17.13
N THR A 297 -6.38 -20.96 17.99
CA THR A 297 -7.83 -20.72 18.00
C THR A 297 -8.28 -20.05 16.71
N ILE A 298 -7.57 -19.01 16.27
CA ILE A 298 -7.83 -18.32 14.99
C ILE A 298 -7.72 -19.31 13.82
N PHE A 299 -6.64 -20.09 13.77
CA PHE A 299 -6.43 -21.09 12.73
C PHE A 299 -7.55 -22.10 12.67
N ASN A 300 -7.97 -22.67 13.81
CA ASN A 300 -9.05 -23.65 13.88
C ASN A 300 -10.37 -23.05 13.39
N ILE A 301 -10.75 -21.85 13.81
CA ILE A 301 -11.98 -21.17 13.34
C ILE A 301 -11.99 -21.09 11.81
N ILE A 302 -10.87 -20.69 11.20
CA ILE A 302 -10.75 -20.55 9.74
C ILE A 302 -10.81 -21.95 9.08
N ASN A 303 -10.02 -22.90 9.55
CA ASN A 303 -9.93 -24.23 8.96
C ASN A 303 -11.27 -24.98 9.05
N ASP A 304 -11.92 -24.99 10.21
CA ASP A 304 -13.20 -25.67 10.44
C ASP A 304 -14.30 -25.06 9.56
N PHE A 305 -14.35 -23.72 9.43
CA PHE A 305 -15.26 -23.07 8.51
C PHE A 305 -15.06 -23.55 7.07
N PHE A 306 -13.81 -23.56 6.57
CA PHE A 306 -13.54 -23.97 5.21
C PHE A 306 -13.66 -25.49 5.00
N LEU A 307 -13.51 -26.31 6.02
CA LEU A 307 -13.85 -27.74 5.97
C LEU A 307 -15.34 -27.93 5.68
N ILE A 308 -16.21 -27.17 6.37
CA ILE A 308 -17.66 -27.20 6.10
C ILE A 308 -17.94 -26.69 4.68
N VAL A 309 -17.37 -25.55 4.26
CA VAL A 309 -17.53 -25.02 2.90
C VAL A 309 -17.07 -26.04 1.85
N SER A 310 -15.92 -26.66 2.03
CA SER A 310 -15.38 -27.66 1.10
C SER A 310 -16.26 -28.89 1.01
N LYS A 311 -16.79 -29.36 2.15
CA LYS A 311 -17.64 -30.56 2.22
C LYS A 311 -18.98 -30.37 1.51
N TYR A 312 -19.63 -29.22 1.67
CA TYR A 312 -21.01 -29.00 1.22
C TYR A 312 -21.10 -28.16 -0.06
N LEU A 313 -20.11 -27.31 -0.34
CA LEU A 313 -20.11 -26.39 -1.50
C LEU A 313 -18.92 -26.65 -2.45
N GLY A 314 -18.01 -27.55 -2.09
CA GLY A 314 -16.78 -27.81 -2.85
C GLY A 314 -16.97 -28.38 -4.27
N GLU A 315 -18.14 -28.97 -4.58
CA GLU A 315 -18.52 -29.40 -5.93
C GLU A 315 -18.67 -28.21 -6.91
N TYR A 316 -19.06 -27.05 -6.40
CA TYR A 316 -19.18 -25.83 -7.21
C TYR A 316 -17.81 -25.21 -7.43
N LYS A 317 -17.33 -25.22 -8.69
CA LYS A 317 -16.00 -24.72 -9.07
C LYS A 317 -15.70 -23.31 -8.57
N VAL A 318 -16.72 -22.49 -8.36
CA VAL A 318 -16.58 -21.11 -7.91
C VAL A 318 -15.93 -21.01 -6.53
N PHE A 319 -16.22 -21.91 -5.60
CA PHE A 319 -15.61 -21.93 -4.25
C PHE A 319 -14.17 -22.45 -4.22
N ASN A 320 -13.70 -23.06 -5.31
CA ASN A 320 -12.31 -23.46 -5.49
C ASN A 320 -11.50 -22.40 -6.28
N LYS A 321 -12.01 -21.17 -6.43
CA LYS A 321 -11.36 -20.05 -7.13
C LYS A 321 -11.19 -18.84 -6.22
N THR A 322 -10.26 -17.97 -6.57
CA THR A 322 -9.92 -16.75 -5.83
C THR A 322 -11.13 -15.93 -5.37
N LEU A 323 -12.09 -15.62 -6.27
CA LEU A 323 -13.26 -14.80 -5.93
C LEU A 323 -14.24 -15.50 -4.97
N GLY A 324 -14.39 -16.82 -5.11
CA GLY A 324 -15.24 -17.60 -4.20
C GLY A 324 -14.64 -17.69 -2.80
N VAL A 325 -13.33 -17.86 -2.69
CA VAL A 325 -12.61 -17.85 -1.41
C VAL A 325 -12.73 -16.49 -0.73
N HIS A 326 -12.57 -15.38 -1.48
CA HIS A 326 -12.82 -14.05 -0.94
C HIS A 326 -14.26 -13.87 -0.42
N ALA A 327 -15.25 -14.33 -1.19
CA ALA A 327 -16.64 -14.23 -0.78
C ALA A 327 -16.93 -15.05 0.49
N ALA A 328 -16.31 -16.23 0.61
CA ALA A 328 -16.43 -17.07 1.81
C ALA A 328 -15.78 -16.41 3.04
N PHE A 329 -14.63 -15.74 2.90
CA PHE A 329 -14.05 -14.95 3.99
C PHE A 329 -14.94 -13.75 4.37
N ASP A 330 -15.52 -13.03 3.39
CA ASP A 330 -16.46 -11.95 3.67
C ASP A 330 -17.69 -12.44 4.44
N PHE A 331 -18.21 -13.60 4.06
CA PHE A 331 -19.30 -14.27 4.79
C PHE A 331 -18.88 -14.64 6.20
N LEU A 332 -17.72 -15.31 6.37
CA LEU A 332 -17.17 -15.66 7.68
C LEU A 332 -17.03 -14.44 8.59
N LYS A 333 -16.50 -13.34 8.07
CA LYS A 333 -16.36 -12.08 8.81
C LYS A 333 -17.69 -11.59 9.37
N ILE A 334 -18.75 -11.65 8.56
CA ILE A 334 -20.08 -11.16 8.98
C ILE A 334 -20.69 -12.05 10.05
N ILE A 335 -20.64 -13.38 9.88
CA ILE A 335 -21.20 -14.31 10.87
C ILE A 335 -20.46 -14.22 12.21
N LEU A 336 -19.13 -14.09 12.19
CA LEU A 336 -18.33 -13.90 13.41
C LEU A 336 -18.69 -12.58 14.13
N ASN A 337 -18.88 -11.48 13.40
CA ASN A 337 -19.31 -10.20 13.96
C ASN A 337 -20.75 -10.26 14.54
N LYS A 338 -21.59 -11.17 14.04
CA LYS A 338 -22.93 -11.44 14.57
C LYS A 338 -22.92 -12.52 15.67
N ASN A 339 -21.76 -13.06 16.05
CA ASN A 339 -21.60 -14.20 16.96
C ASN A 339 -22.41 -15.44 16.52
N ILE A 340 -22.43 -15.71 15.21
CA ILE A 340 -23.12 -16.86 14.62
C ILE A 340 -22.09 -17.90 14.21
N GLU A 341 -22.28 -19.16 14.68
CA GLU A 341 -21.49 -20.30 14.23
C GLU A 341 -22.02 -20.84 12.90
N PHE A 342 -21.14 -21.08 11.93
CA PHE A 342 -21.52 -21.72 10.67
C PHE A 342 -21.66 -23.21 10.82
N THR A 343 -22.89 -23.69 10.86
CA THR A 343 -23.19 -25.10 11.08
C THR A 343 -23.34 -25.90 9.79
N PRO A 344 -23.16 -27.22 9.80
CA PRO A 344 -23.49 -28.09 8.68
C PRO A 344 -24.92 -27.92 8.15
N GLY A 345 -25.88 -27.64 9.04
CA GLY A 345 -27.27 -27.36 8.66
C GLY A 345 -27.40 -26.11 7.75
N MET A 346 -26.73 -25.04 8.11
CA MET A 346 -26.66 -23.81 7.28
C MET A 346 -25.98 -24.09 5.94
N ALA A 347 -24.91 -24.86 5.93
CA ALA A 347 -24.21 -25.24 4.70
C ALA A 347 -25.09 -26.07 3.76
N VAL A 348 -25.92 -26.97 4.28
CA VAL A 348 -26.93 -27.72 3.49
C VAL A 348 -27.96 -26.80 2.86
N LEU A 349 -28.38 -25.74 3.57
CA LEU A 349 -29.28 -24.72 2.98
C LEU A 349 -28.59 -23.97 1.86
N CYS A 350 -27.34 -23.54 2.05
CA CYS A 350 -26.56 -22.90 1.00
C CYS A 350 -26.36 -23.81 -0.22
N ALA A 351 -26.17 -25.11 -0.03
CA ALA A 351 -25.96 -26.08 -1.09
C ALA A 351 -27.18 -26.31 -2.01
N LYS A 352 -28.38 -25.86 -1.59
CA LYS A 352 -29.57 -25.87 -2.45
C LYS A 352 -29.52 -24.84 -3.57
N VAL A 353 -28.67 -23.84 -3.46
CA VAL A 353 -28.50 -22.77 -4.46
C VAL A 353 -27.75 -23.31 -5.66
N ASN A 354 -28.25 -23.02 -6.86
CA ASN A 354 -27.53 -23.35 -8.10
C ASN A 354 -26.45 -22.30 -8.41
N PHE A 355 -25.23 -22.51 -7.94
CA PHE A 355 -24.10 -21.60 -8.21
C PHE A 355 -23.54 -21.66 -9.63
N ASN A 356 -24.12 -22.50 -10.53
CA ASN A 356 -23.82 -22.50 -11.95
C ASN A 356 -24.74 -21.56 -12.76
N ASP A 357 -25.71 -20.91 -12.11
CA ASP A 357 -26.61 -19.97 -12.76
C ASP A 357 -25.84 -18.77 -13.35
N SER A 358 -26.38 -18.21 -14.46
CA SER A 358 -25.82 -17.06 -15.16
C SER A 358 -25.71 -15.82 -14.29
N PHE A 359 -26.50 -15.72 -13.23
CA PHE A 359 -26.40 -14.66 -12.21
C PHE A 359 -24.97 -14.54 -11.64
N PHE A 360 -24.24 -15.64 -11.50
CA PHE A 360 -22.87 -15.68 -11.04
C PHE A 360 -21.82 -15.49 -12.16
N GLY A 361 -22.24 -15.26 -13.39
CA GLY A 361 -21.34 -15.09 -14.54
C GLY A 361 -20.60 -13.75 -14.59
N VAL A 362 -21.10 -12.71 -13.92
CA VAL A 362 -20.52 -11.35 -13.96
C VAL A 362 -19.37 -11.23 -12.96
N GLN A 363 -18.14 -11.28 -13.46
CA GLN A 363 -16.89 -11.31 -12.66
C GLN A 363 -16.80 -10.14 -11.66
N THR A 364 -17.15 -8.92 -12.05
CA THR A 364 -17.05 -7.71 -11.21
C THR A 364 -18.01 -7.72 -10.02
N LYS A 365 -19.15 -8.42 -10.13
CA LYS A 365 -20.17 -8.55 -9.09
C LYS A 365 -20.10 -9.88 -8.33
N LEU A 366 -19.33 -10.85 -8.83
CA LEU A 366 -19.35 -12.24 -8.36
C LEU A 366 -19.09 -12.37 -6.85
N ARG A 367 -18.06 -11.71 -6.33
CA ARG A 367 -17.71 -11.76 -4.89
C ARG A 367 -18.87 -11.30 -4.01
N VAL A 368 -19.48 -10.18 -4.36
CA VAL A 368 -20.61 -9.59 -3.59
C VAL A 368 -21.83 -10.49 -3.68
N ARG A 369 -22.16 -11.00 -4.89
CA ARG A 369 -23.30 -11.88 -5.11
C ARG A 369 -23.17 -13.20 -4.34
N LEU A 370 -22.01 -13.83 -4.38
CA LEU A 370 -21.74 -15.05 -3.61
C LEU A 370 -21.89 -14.82 -2.10
N LYS A 371 -21.27 -13.74 -1.57
CA LYS A 371 -21.39 -13.38 -0.16
C LYS A 371 -22.85 -13.19 0.24
N ASN A 372 -23.61 -12.40 -0.52
CA ASN A 372 -25.01 -12.10 -0.22
C ASN A 372 -25.90 -13.36 -0.27
N ILE A 373 -25.69 -14.21 -1.27
CA ILE A 373 -26.43 -15.49 -1.37
C ILE A 373 -26.11 -16.41 -0.21
N LEU A 374 -24.86 -16.49 0.22
CA LEU A 374 -24.50 -17.30 1.40
C LEU A 374 -25.21 -16.78 2.66
N LEU A 375 -25.26 -15.46 2.86
CA LEU A 375 -25.95 -14.85 3.99
C LEU A 375 -27.45 -15.11 3.98
N LEU A 376 -28.11 -14.98 2.83
CA LEU A 376 -29.54 -15.21 2.65
C LEU A 376 -29.91 -16.69 2.79
N ALA A 377 -29.22 -17.55 2.03
CA ALA A 377 -29.52 -18.98 2.01
C ALA A 377 -29.29 -19.65 3.37
N SER A 378 -28.30 -19.15 4.13
CA SER A 378 -28.06 -19.62 5.50
C SER A 378 -29.00 -19.05 6.56
N GLY A 379 -29.84 -18.06 6.19
CA GLY A 379 -30.78 -17.39 7.11
C GLY A 379 -30.10 -16.43 8.09
N VAL A 380 -28.89 -15.96 7.78
CA VAL A 380 -28.14 -14.96 8.61
C VAL A 380 -28.69 -13.56 8.46
N ILE A 381 -29.23 -13.24 7.27
CA ILE A 381 -29.92 -11.99 6.96
C ILE A 381 -31.16 -12.24 6.14
N ASP A 382 -32.10 -11.29 6.20
CA ASP A 382 -33.27 -11.24 5.33
C ASP A 382 -33.01 -10.45 4.04
N ILE A 383 -33.88 -10.70 3.02
CA ILE A 383 -33.73 -10.06 1.71
C ILE A 383 -33.77 -8.52 1.78
N GLY A 384 -34.47 -7.95 2.77
CA GLY A 384 -34.55 -6.50 2.98
C GLY A 384 -33.28 -5.88 3.57
N GLU A 385 -32.33 -6.70 4.06
CA GLU A 385 -31.05 -6.23 4.61
C GLU A 385 -29.95 -6.10 3.54
N ILE A 386 -30.24 -6.50 2.28
CA ILE A 386 -29.27 -6.37 1.19
C ILE A 386 -29.31 -4.98 0.59
N GLU A 387 -28.17 -4.31 0.62
CA GLU A 387 -27.98 -3.06 -0.11
C GLU A 387 -27.70 -3.35 -1.61
N VAL A 388 -28.72 -3.23 -2.45
CA VAL A 388 -28.60 -3.35 -3.90
C VAL A 388 -29.05 -2.05 -4.54
N LYS A 389 -28.21 -1.49 -5.43
CA LYS A 389 -28.52 -0.23 -6.13
C LYS A 389 -29.56 -0.41 -7.24
N ASP A 390 -29.67 -1.62 -7.77
CA ASP A 390 -30.50 -1.96 -8.92
C ASP A 390 -31.67 -2.85 -8.44
N PRO A 391 -32.93 -2.39 -8.58
CA PRO A 391 -34.10 -3.19 -8.20
C PRO A 391 -34.19 -4.54 -8.94
N ASP A 392 -33.73 -4.62 -10.18
CA ASP A 392 -33.75 -5.86 -10.96
C ASP A 392 -32.77 -6.89 -10.37
N GLU A 393 -31.63 -6.44 -9.82
CA GLU A 393 -30.70 -7.32 -9.13
C GLU A 393 -31.31 -7.94 -7.85
N LEU A 394 -32.20 -7.22 -7.15
CA LEU A 394 -32.90 -7.75 -5.98
C LEU A 394 -33.86 -8.89 -6.39
N GLN A 395 -34.59 -8.75 -7.53
CA GLN A 395 -35.46 -9.81 -8.06
C GLN A 395 -34.64 -11.06 -8.43
N GLU A 396 -33.44 -10.89 -8.94
CA GLU A 396 -32.53 -12.01 -9.24
C GLU A 396 -32.12 -12.77 -7.97
N TYR A 397 -31.82 -12.07 -6.87
CA TYR A 397 -31.56 -12.74 -5.57
C TYR A 397 -32.75 -13.58 -5.11
N ILE A 398 -33.98 -13.05 -5.25
CA ILE A 398 -35.22 -13.78 -4.89
C ILE A 398 -35.41 -15.02 -5.79
N ARG A 399 -35.11 -14.87 -7.10
CA ARG A 399 -35.19 -15.99 -8.06
C ARG A 399 -34.23 -17.12 -7.72
N ILE A 400 -33.00 -16.79 -7.36
CA ILE A 400 -31.94 -17.75 -7.06
C ILE A 400 -32.17 -18.51 -5.75
N LEU A 401 -32.92 -17.94 -4.81
CA LEU A 401 -33.26 -18.55 -3.53
C LEU A 401 -34.49 -19.46 -3.57
N LYS A 402 -35.33 -19.34 -4.62
CA LYS A 402 -36.49 -20.22 -4.87
C LYS A 402 -36.09 -21.55 -5.49
#